data_84246b6e2673c65d44141720b0db3642
#
_entry.id   84246b6e2673c65d44141720b0db3642
#
_cell.length_a   1.000
_cell.length_b   1.000
_cell.length_c   1.000
_cell.angle_alpha   90.00
_cell.angle_beta   90.00
_cell.angle_gamma   90.00
#
_symmetry.space_group_name_H-M   'P 1'
#
loop_
_entity.id
_entity.type
_entity.pdbx_description
1 polymer ?
#
loop_
_entity_poly.entity_id
_entity_poly.type
_entity_poly.pdbx_seq_one_letter_code
_entity_poly.pdbx_strand_id
1 'polypeptide(L)'
;MIEPIKWKDNKIVFIDQTELPVRLKHVTCGDIDALCEAIKKLRIRGAPLIGVAVALGYGLGCINSKAKTLAGLSKDLKYAAKKLRNTRPTAVNLFWALDRMERKFETSRLGLRPRSKNIVRASEASREHKVAIAQLKKAILKEALNILEEDKKMCAAIGRNGARLIKNGDVILTHCNAGILATAGQGTALSIIYEAKKQGKRFKVYADETRPLMQGSRLTMWELMENRIDAILICDDMAASAIKNKGVTKIIVGADRIARSGDAANKIGTYGLAILAKHHGIPFYIAAPSSTIDRNIKSGEDIPIEERSGKEIIYTGSRQTAPLNSKVYNPAFDVTPHSLISAIITEKGVYEIKRFRRI
;
A
#
# COMPACT_ATOMS: atom_id res chain seq x y z
N MET A 1 -17.97 8.53 -0.56
CA MET A 1 -16.49 8.40 -0.46
C MET A 1 -16.10 7.06 -1.04
N ILE A 2 -15.06 7.00 -1.86
CA ILE A 2 -14.56 5.76 -2.48
C ILE A 2 -13.95 4.87 -1.38
N GLU A 3 -14.40 3.61 -1.27
CA GLU A 3 -13.82 2.61 -0.37
C GLU A 3 -13.14 1.52 -1.21
N PRO A 4 -11.80 1.50 -1.30
CA PRO A 4 -11.08 0.56 -2.15
C PRO A 4 -11.14 -0.87 -1.65
N ILE A 5 -11.31 -1.06 -0.33
CA ILE A 5 -11.47 -2.36 0.32
C ILE A 5 -12.34 -2.21 1.58
N LYS A 6 -13.19 -3.21 1.85
CA LYS A 6 -13.97 -3.30 3.09
C LYS A 6 -14.28 -4.74 3.46
N TRP A 7 -14.59 -4.93 4.73
CA TRP A 7 -15.17 -6.16 5.25
C TRP A 7 -16.69 -6.04 5.29
N LYS A 8 -17.39 -6.96 4.66
CA LYS A 8 -18.86 -7.00 4.65
C LYS A 8 -19.33 -8.46 4.59
N ASP A 9 -20.29 -8.82 5.44
CA ASP A 9 -20.95 -10.14 5.46
C ASP A 9 -19.95 -11.32 5.47
N ASN A 10 -18.92 -11.24 6.31
CA ASN A 10 -17.81 -12.20 6.40
C ASN A 10 -17.05 -12.40 5.10
N LYS A 11 -17.00 -11.39 4.24
CA LYS A 11 -16.28 -11.38 2.98
C LYS A 11 -15.49 -10.08 2.83
N ILE A 12 -14.50 -10.11 1.96
CA ILE A 12 -13.73 -8.94 1.56
C ILE A 12 -14.34 -8.41 0.27
N VAL A 13 -14.75 -7.13 0.27
CA VAL A 13 -15.20 -6.44 -0.94
C VAL A 13 -14.14 -5.41 -1.32
N PHE A 14 -13.69 -5.43 -2.58
CA PHE A 14 -12.67 -4.51 -3.06
C PHE A 14 -12.96 -4.00 -4.47
N ILE A 15 -12.34 -2.88 -4.84
CA ILE A 15 -12.37 -2.34 -6.20
C ILE A 15 -11.36 -3.08 -7.06
N ASP A 16 -11.80 -3.65 -8.17
CA ASP A 16 -10.93 -4.22 -9.17
C ASP A 16 -10.21 -3.10 -9.95
N GLN A 17 -8.97 -2.83 -9.57
CA GLN A 17 -8.20 -1.73 -10.16
C GLN A 17 -7.73 -2.00 -11.59
N THR A 18 -7.86 -3.22 -12.08
CA THR A 18 -7.52 -3.55 -13.47
C THR A 18 -8.60 -3.07 -14.45
N GLU A 19 -9.82 -2.87 -13.98
CA GLU A 19 -10.95 -2.37 -14.77
C GLU A 19 -10.97 -0.82 -14.89
N LEU A 20 -10.27 -0.12 -13.99
CA LEU A 20 -10.17 1.35 -14.03
C LEU A 20 -9.22 1.82 -15.15
N PRO A 21 -9.49 2.98 -15.77
CA PRO A 21 -10.55 3.95 -15.46
C PRO A 21 -11.89 3.64 -16.15
N VAL A 22 -11.95 2.61 -17.01
CA VAL A 22 -13.09 2.34 -17.89
C VAL A 22 -14.33 1.96 -17.09
N ARG A 23 -14.18 1.17 -16.04
CA ARG A 23 -15.28 0.69 -15.22
C ARG A 23 -14.92 0.60 -13.74
N LEU A 24 -15.70 1.23 -12.88
CA LEU A 24 -15.64 1.01 -11.44
C LEU A 24 -16.36 -0.30 -11.08
N LYS A 25 -15.59 -1.36 -10.78
CA LYS A 25 -16.13 -2.68 -10.46
C LYS A 25 -15.75 -3.10 -9.05
N HIS A 26 -16.75 -3.43 -8.26
CA HIS A 26 -16.56 -4.06 -6.95
C HIS A 26 -16.58 -5.57 -7.07
N VAL A 27 -15.66 -6.23 -6.40
CA VAL A 27 -15.54 -7.68 -6.36
C VAL A 27 -15.65 -8.15 -4.92
N THR A 28 -16.44 -9.21 -4.73
CA THR A 28 -16.59 -9.87 -3.42
C THR A 28 -15.73 -11.14 -3.40
N CYS A 29 -14.83 -11.22 -2.42
CA CYS A 29 -13.91 -12.32 -2.21
C CYS A 29 -14.28 -13.07 -0.92
N GLY A 30 -14.56 -14.36 -1.04
CA GLY A 30 -14.98 -15.22 0.06
C GLY A 30 -13.93 -16.23 0.54
N ASP A 31 -12.78 -16.30 -0.11
CA ASP A 31 -11.71 -17.27 0.19
C ASP A 31 -10.30 -16.69 -0.05
N ILE A 32 -9.30 -17.42 0.47
CA ILE A 32 -7.89 -17.03 0.41
C ILE A 32 -7.34 -17.10 -1.01
N ASP A 33 -7.78 -18.05 -1.82
CA ASP A 33 -7.23 -18.26 -3.16
C ASP A 33 -7.63 -17.14 -4.11
N ALA A 34 -8.89 -16.73 -4.05
CA ALA A 34 -9.38 -15.56 -4.79
C ALA A 34 -8.67 -14.27 -4.36
N LEU A 35 -8.38 -14.09 -3.07
CA LEU A 35 -7.63 -12.92 -2.60
C LEU A 35 -6.18 -12.96 -3.09
N CYS A 36 -5.51 -14.11 -3.02
CA CYS A 36 -4.15 -14.26 -3.52
C CYS A 36 -4.07 -13.99 -5.03
N GLU A 37 -5.05 -14.45 -5.81
CA GLU A 37 -5.16 -14.12 -7.24
C GLU A 37 -5.32 -12.61 -7.44
N ALA A 38 -6.22 -11.97 -6.71
CA ALA A 38 -6.47 -10.54 -6.83
C ALA A 38 -5.21 -9.69 -6.55
N ILE A 39 -4.39 -10.08 -5.57
CA ILE A 39 -3.12 -9.41 -5.27
C ILE A 39 -2.08 -9.66 -6.38
N LYS A 40 -1.92 -10.91 -6.83
CA LYS A 40 -0.96 -11.28 -7.89
C LYS A 40 -1.28 -10.62 -9.23
N LYS A 41 -2.57 -10.51 -9.56
CA LYS A 41 -3.07 -9.87 -10.79
C LYS A 41 -3.21 -8.35 -10.68
N LEU A 42 -2.75 -7.74 -9.58
CA LEU A 42 -2.83 -6.30 -9.33
C LEU A 42 -4.25 -5.73 -9.33
N ARG A 43 -5.27 -6.58 -9.12
CA ARG A 43 -6.65 -6.13 -8.86
C ARG A 43 -6.72 -5.39 -7.53
N ILE A 44 -5.88 -5.82 -6.58
CA ILE A 44 -5.52 -5.11 -5.34
C ILE A 44 -4.02 -4.80 -5.42
N ARG A 45 -3.62 -3.52 -5.29
CA ARG A 45 -2.23 -3.06 -5.35
C ARG A 45 -2.03 -1.82 -4.47
N GLY A 46 -0.75 -1.40 -4.28
CA GLY A 46 -0.35 -0.34 -3.35
C GLY A 46 0.10 -0.92 -2.02
N ALA A 47 1.28 -0.49 -1.54
CA ALA A 47 1.93 -1.13 -0.38
C ALA A 47 1.02 -1.17 0.87
N PRO A 48 0.38 -0.06 1.32
CA PRO A 48 -0.52 -0.12 2.48
C PRO A 48 -1.75 -0.97 2.23
N LEU A 49 -2.39 -0.86 1.05
CA LEU A 49 -3.60 -1.63 0.74
C LEU A 49 -3.34 -3.14 0.72
N ILE A 50 -2.18 -3.58 0.21
CA ILE A 50 -1.78 -4.99 0.27
C ILE A 50 -1.66 -5.45 1.72
N GLY A 51 -1.08 -4.64 2.60
CA GLY A 51 -1.02 -4.93 4.03
C GLY A 51 -2.40 -5.13 4.66
N VAL A 52 -3.34 -4.22 4.39
CA VAL A 52 -4.73 -4.34 4.84
C VAL A 52 -5.42 -5.57 4.25
N ALA A 53 -5.24 -5.82 2.95
CA ALA A 53 -5.85 -6.96 2.26
C ALA A 53 -5.41 -8.30 2.84
N VAL A 54 -4.10 -8.46 3.15
CA VAL A 54 -3.61 -9.71 3.74
C VAL A 54 -4.02 -9.87 5.21
N ALA A 55 -4.14 -8.78 5.97
CA ALA A 55 -4.69 -8.84 7.32
C ALA A 55 -6.15 -9.31 7.31
N LEU A 56 -6.98 -8.73 6.44
CA LEU A 56 -8.36 -9.17 6.23
C LEU A 56 -8.41 -10.61 5.70
N GLY A 57 -7.50 -11.00 4.80
CA GLY A 57 -7.36 -12.36 4.29
C GLY A 57 -7.03 -13.37 5.37
N TYR A 58 -6.11 -13.05 6.28
CA TYR A 58 -5.80 -13.89 7.44
C TYR A 58 -7.04 -14.04 8.35
N GLY A 59 -7.76 -12.93 8.59
CA GLY A 59 -9.05 -12.93 9.29
C GLY A 59 -10.09 -13.79 8.60
N LEU A 60 -10.21 -13.71 7.28
CA LEU A 60 -11.11 -14.51 6.45
C LEU A 60 -10.78 -16.01 6.56
N GLY A 61 -9.50 -16.38 6.45
CA GLY A 61 -9.04 -17.76 6.66
C GLY A 61 -9.37 -18.28 8.06
N CYS A 62 -9.26 -17.43 9.08
CA CYS A 62 -9.62 -17.75 10.44
C CYS A 62 -11.13 -18.02 10.59
N ILE A 63 -11.99 -17.14 10.06
CA ILE A 63 -13.46 -17.29 10.11
C ILE A 63 -13.91 -18.54 9.37
N ASN A 64 -13.35 -18.79 8.17
CA ASN A 64 -13.73 -19.91 7.31
C ASN A 64 -13.19 -21.27 7.78
N SER A 65 -12.21 -21.29 8.71
CA SER A 65 -11.66 -22.54 9.23
C SER A 65 -12.75 -23.39 9.89
N LYS A 66 -12.83 -24.69 9.52
CA LYS A 66 -13.71 -25.70 10.10
C LYS A 66 -13.05 -26.47 11.24
N ALA A 67 -11.87 -26.04 11.69
CA ALA A 67 -11.11 -26.70 12.74
C ALA A 67 -11.93 -26.78 14.05
N LYS A 68 -11.90 -27.97 14.66
CA LYS A 68 -12.55 -28.23 15.95
C LYS A 68 -11.58 -28.18 17.12
N THR A 69 -10.29 -28.00 16.86
CA THR A 69 -9.20 -27.91 17.83
C THR A 69 -8.33 -26.69 17.59
N LEU A 70 -7.65 -26.20 18.64
CA LEU A 70 -6.70 -25.09 18.53
C LEU A 70 -5.50 -25.44 17.61
N ALA A 71 -5.05 -26.68 17.64
CA ALA A 71 -3.99 -27.18 16.77
C ALA A 71 -4.43 -27.16 15.29
N GLY A 72 -5.66 -27.60 14.99
CA GLY A 72 -6.24 -27.55 13.66
C GLY A 72 -6.35 -26.11 13.15
N LEU A 73 -6.89 -25.19 13.98
CA LEU A 73 -6.97 -23.77 13.61
C LEU A 73 -5.58 -23.17 13.35
N SER A 74 -4.58 -23.49 14.18
CA SER A 74 -3.20 -23.06 13.97
C SER A 74 -2.62 -23.55 12.64
N LYS A 75 -2.91 -24.82 12.26
CA LYS A 75 -2.50 -25.38 10.97
C LYS A 75 -3.13 -24.62 9.79
N ASP A 76 -4.43 -24.36 9.85
CA ASP A 76 -5.16 -23.63 8.80
C ASP A 76 -4.63 -22.20 8.64
N LEU A 77 -4.33 -21.50 9.75
CA LEU A 77 -3.79 -20.15 9.71
C LEU A 77 -2.36 -20.08 9.21
N LYS A 78 -1.50 -21.04 9.56
CA LYS A 78 -0.16 -21.16 8.98
C LYS A 78 -0.21 -21.38 7.47
N TYR A 79 -1.14 -22.19 7.01
CA TYR A 79 -1.35 -22.39 5.57
C TYR A 79 -1.81 -21.10 4.87
N ALA A 80 -2.79 -20.39 5.44
CA ALA A 80 -3.26 -19.11 4.93
C ALA A 80 -2.13 -18.06 4.87
N ALA A 81 -1.34 -17.93 5.95
CA ALA A 81 -0.21 -17.02 6.00
C ALA A 81 0.84 -17.35 4.92
N LYS A 82 1.18 -18.62 4.74
CA LYS A 82 2.12 -19.06 3.69
C LYS A 82 1.63 -18.68 2.29
N LYS A 83 0.35 -18.89 1.98
CA LYS A 83 -0.22 -18.50 0.68
C LYS A 83 -0.15 -16.98 0.47
N LEU A 84 -0.56 -16.19 1.47
CA LEU A 84 -0.55 -14.74 1.41
C LEU A 84 0.87 -14.18 1.26
N ARG A 85 1.87 -14.70 2.02
CA ARG A 85 3.30 -14.30 1.91
C ARG A 85 3.83 -14.47 0.48
N ASN A 86 3.41 -15.51 -0.21
CA ASN A 86 3.88 -15.82 -1.57
C ASN A 86 3.20 -15.00 -2.67
N THR A 87 2.32 -14.06 -2.33
CA THR A 87 1.66 -13.22 -3.35
C THR A 87 2.58 -12.11 -3.88
N ARG A 88 3.29 -11.42 -2.99
CA ARG A 88 4.20 -10.31 -3.30
C ARG A 88 5.41 -10.34 -2.35
N PRO A 89 6.47 -11.11 -2.66
CA PRO A 89 7.59 -11.34 -1.74
C PRO A 89 8.40 -10.09 -1.36
N THR A 90 8.31 -9.02 -2.14
CA THR A 90 9.04 -7.76 -1.90
C THR A 90 8.23 -6.71 -1.13
N ALA A 91 6.92 -6.94 -0.91
CA ALA A 91 6.03 -5.94 -0.31
C ALA A 91 6.15 -5.90 1.22
N VAL A 92 6.88 -4.92 1.78
CA VAL A 92 7.14 -4.80 3.22
C VAL A 92 5.87 -4.77 4.08
N ASN A 93 4.86 -4.03 3.66
CA ASN A 93 3.60 -3.91 4.40
C ASN A 93 2.82 -5.23 4.48
N LEU A 94 2.98 -6.12 3.50
CA LEU A 94 2.42 -7.46 3.52
C LEU A 94 2.98 -8.27 4.70
N PHE A 95 4.31 -8.30 4.82
CA PHE A 95 4.99 -9.03 5.90
C PHE A 95 4.68 -8.43 7.26
N TRP A 96 4.75 -7.11 7.38
CA TRP A 96 4.39 -6.40 8.60
C TRP A 96 2.99 -6.77 9.10
N ALA A 97 2.00 -6.78 8.20
CA ALA A 97 0.61 -7.10 8.54
C ALA A 97 0.47 -8.56 8.98
N LEU A 98 1.05 -9.50 8.24
CA LEU A 98 1.00 -10.92 8.59
C LEU A 98 1.70 -11.22 9.90
N ASP A 99 2.87 -10.66 10.14
CA ASP A 99 3.61 -10.84 11.41
C ASP A 99 2.82 -10.30 12.60
N ARG A 100 2.10 -9.19 12.41
CA ARG A 100 1.20 -8.64 13.42
C ARG A 100 0.00 -9.57 13.68
N MET A 101 -0.60 -10.11 12.64
CA MET A 101 -1.73 -11.05 12.76
C MET A 101 -1.31 -12.36 13.43
N GLU A 102 -0.14 -12.91 13.07
CA GLU A 102 0.38 -14.14 13.68
C GLU A 102 0.73 -13.93 15.15
N ARG A 103 1.38 -12.81 15.51
CA ARG A 103 1.63 -12.45 16.93
C ARG A 103 0.31 -12.33 17.70
N LYS A 104 -0.71 -11.71 17.11
CA LYS A 104 -2.03 -11.60 17.74
C LYS A 104 -2.65 -12.96 17.98
N PHE A 105 -2.55 -13.87 17.02
CA PHE A 105 -3.05 -15.24 17.19
C PHE A 105 -2.32 -15.96 18.34
N GLU A 106 -0.99 -15.94 18.37
CA GLU A 106 -0.22 -16.63 19.40
C GLU A 106 -0.49 -16.06 20.81
N THR A 107 -0.51 -14.73 20.96
CA THR A 107 -0.80 -14.12 22.27
C THR A 107 -2.23 -14.42 22.74
N SER A 108 -3.22 -14.36 21.84
CA SER A 108 -4.59 -14.71 22.19
C SER A 108 -4.77 -16.19 22.54
N ARG A 109 -4.07 -17.09 21.82
CA ARG A 109 -4.07 -18.54 22.08
C ARG A 109 -3.48 -18.89 23.44
N LEU A 110 -2.38 -18.22 23.82
CA LEU A 110 -1.74 -18.43 25.12
C LEU A 110 -2.64 -18.04 26.29
N GLY A 111 -3.44 -16.97 26.13
CA GLY A 111 -4.41 -16.53 27.13
C GLY A 111 -5.61 -17.47 27.35
N LEU A 112 -5.83 -18.42 26.41
CA LEU A 112 -6.94 -19.38 26.45
C LEU A 112 -6.51 -20.79 26.92
N ARG A 113 -5.26 -20.98 27.38
CA ARG A 113 -4.83 -22.27 27.96
C ARG A 113 -5.60 -22.55 29.24
N PRO A 114 -6.13 -23.78 29.44
CA PRO A 114 -6.78 -24.17 30.69
C PRO A 114 -5.84 -23.94 31.88
N ARG A 115 -6.31 -23.28 32.91
CA ARG A 115 -5.53 -23.03 34.14
C ARG A 115 -5.44 -24.27 35.06
N SER A 116 -6.22 -25.33 34.81
CA SER A 116 -6.24 -26.52 35.65
C SER A 116 -5.82 -27.77 34.89
N LYS A 117 -5.06 -28.64 35.57
CA LYS A 117 -4.68 -29.98 35.12
C LYS A 117 -5.76 -31.05 35.48
N ASN A 118 -6.95 -30.64 35.91
CA ASN A 118 -7.99 -31.57 36.33
C ASN A 118 -8.53 -32.33 35.11
N ILE A 119 -8.78 -33.63 35.30
CA ILE A 119 -9.37 -34.54 34.32
C ILE A 119 -10.78 -34.04 33.99
N VAL A 120 -10.94 -33.33 32.89
CA VAL A 120 -12.21 -32.83 32.39
C VAL A 120 -12.83 -33.92 31.51
N ARG A 121 -14.17 -34.14 31.63
CA ARG A 121 -14.90 -35.09 30.78
C ARG A 121 -14.73 -34.68 29.29
N ALA A 122 -14.65 -35.66 28.39
CA ALA A 122 -14.41 -35.40 26.93
C ALA A 122 -15.43 -34.44 26.30
N SER A 123 -16.68 -34.46 26.79
CA SER A 123 -17.76 -33.54 26.34
C SER A 123 -17.52 -32.09 26.78
N GLU A 124 -17.01 -31.86 27.99
CA GLU A 124 -16.69 -30.53 28.53
C GLU A 124 -15.48 -29.96 27.83
N ALA A 125 -14.40 -30.79 27.60
CA ALA A 125 -13.24 -30.41 26.83
C ALA A 125 -13.60 -29.98 25.39
N SER A 126 -14.55 -30.69 24.75
CA SER A 126 -15.06 -30.32 23.41
C SER A 126 -15.78 -28.98 23.42
N ARG A 127 -16.55 -28.67 24.47
CA ARG A 127 -17.28 -27.41 24.65
C ARG A 127 -16.30 -26.25 24.88
N GLU A 128 -15.31 -26.44 25.74
CA GLU A 128 -14.26 -25.45 26.00
C GLU A 128 -13.48 -25.11 24.73
N HIS A 129 -13.08 -26.11 23.94
CA HIS A 129 -12.42 -25.88 22.65
C HIS A 129 -13.27 -25.07 21.68
N LYS A 130 -14.57 -25.33 21.58
CA LYS A 130 -15.48 -24.56 20.72
C LYS A 130 -15.54 -23.09 21.15
N VAL A 131 -15.65 -22.83 22.45
CA VAL A 131 -15.68 -21.47 23.01
C VAL A 131 -14.34 -20.75 22.74
N ALA A 132 -13.22 -21.42 23.00
CA ALA A 132 -11.88 -20.87 22.76
C ALA A 132 -11.65 -20.53 21.28
N ILE A 133 -12.05 -21.40 20.35
CA ILE A 133 -11.96 -21.15 18.91
C ILE A 133 -12.83 -19.95 18.52
N ALA A 134 -14.05 -19.85 19.01
CA ALA A 134 -14.94 -18.72 18.72
C ALA A 134 -14.35 -17.38 19.21
N GLN A 135 -13.77 -17.37 20.42
CA GLN A 135 -13.08 -16.20 20.98
C GLN A 135 -11.87 -15.80 20.14
N LEU A 136 -11.05 -16.77 19.70
CA LEU A 136 -9.91 -16.53 18.83
C LEU A 136 -10.35 -15.95 17.48
N LYS A 137 -11.35 -16.54 16.83
CA LYS A 137 -11.89 -16.04 15.57
C LYS A 137 -12.34 -14.56 15.70
N LYS A 138 -13.05 -14.24 16.76
CA LYS A 138 -13.46 -12.85 17.06
C LYS A 138 -12.26 -11.92 17.29
N ALA A 139 -11.26 -12.36 18.04
CA ALA A 139 -10.06 -11.57 18.34
C ALA A 139 -9.22 -11.30 17.08
N ILE A 140 -9.06 -12.31 16.22
CA ILE A 140 -8.30 -12.20 14.98
C ILE A 140 -9.02 -11.30 13.96
N LEU A 141 -10.34 -11.47 13.78
CA LEU A 141 -11.10 -10.58 12.91
C LEU A 141 -11.04 -9.14 13.42
N LYS A 142 -11.18 -8.93 14.72
CA LYS A 142 -11.06 -7.58 15.33
C LYS A 142 -9.69 -6.96 15.01
N GLU A 143 -8.60 -7.73 15.10
CA GLU A 143 -7.27 -7.22 14.80
C GLU A 143 -7.13 -6.85 13.31
N ALA A 144 -7.66 -7.66 12.39
CA ALA A 144 -7.67 -7.33 10.96
C ALA A 144 -8.43 -6.02 10.68
N LEU A 145 -9.58 -5.83 11.34
CA LEU A 145 -10.36 -4.59 11.24
C LEU A 145 -9.63 -3.40 11.88
N ASN A 146 -8.89 -3.62 12.96
CA ASN A 146 -8.05 -2.58 13.56
C ASN A 146 -6.98 -2.10 12.57
N ILE A 147 -6.30 -3.01 11.86
CA ILE A 147 -5.31 -2.66 10.83
C ILE A 147 -5.94 -1.80 9.73
N LEU A 148 -7.14 -2.15 9.27
CA LEU A 148 -7.88 -1.36 8.28
C LEU A 148 -8.18 0.05 8.80
N GLU A 149 -8.69 0.20 10.02
CA GLU A 149 -9.04 1.49 10.60
C GLU A 149 -7.80 2.34 10.95
N GLU A 150 -6.70 1.70 11.35
CA GLU A 150 -5.43 2.37 11.58
C GLU A 150 -4.87 2.95 10.28
N ASP A 151 -4.95 2.20 9.16
CA ASP A 151 -4.51 2.70 7.85
C ASP A 151 -5.31 3.93 7.43
N LYS A 152 -6.64 3.94 7.62
CA LYS A 152 -7.48 5.13 7.38
C LYS A 152 -7.02 6.34 8.21
N LYS A 153 -6.73 6.12 9.50
CA LYS A 153 -6.25 7.18 10.40
C LYS A 153 -4.87 7.68 10.00
N MET A 154 -3.96 6.80 9.63
CA MET A 154 -2.62 7.15 9.14
C MET A 154 -2.70 8.00 7.88
N CYS A 155 -3.50 7.60 6.90
CA CYS A 155 -3.73 8.38 5.68
C CYS A 155 -4.22 9.80 5.98
N ALA A 156 -5.21 9.95 6.84
CA ALA A 156 -5.74 11.25 7.24
C ALA A 156 -4.69 12.11 7.96
N ALA A 157 -3.84 11.51 8.80
CA ALA A 157 -2.77 12.22 9.49
C ALA A 157 -1.66 12.66 8.53
N ILE A 158 -1.26 11.80 7.57
CA ILE A 158 -0.30 12.16 6.50
C ILE A 158 -0.84 13.35 5.72
N GLY A 159 -2.11 13.31 5.33
CA GLY A 159 -2.77 14.42 4.64
C GLY A 159 -2.64 15.73 5.40
N ARG A 160 -3.03 15.75 6.68
CA ARG A 160 -2.93 16.95 7.53
C ARG A 160 -1.49 17.44 7.70
N ASN A 161 -0.55 16.53 7.93
CA ASN A 161 0.85 16.87 8.13
C ASN A 161 1.48 17.47 6.85
N GLY A 162 1.20 16.84 5.69
CA GLY A 162 1.77 17.27 4.42
C GLY A 162 1.07 18.49 3.80
N ALA A 163 -0.24 18.67 4.03
CA ALA A 163 -0.98 19.80 3.45
C ALA A 163 -0.39 21.18 3.80
N ARG A 164 0.32 21.28 4.91
CA ARG A 164 1.04 22.52 5.31
C ARG A 164 2.13 22.94 4.31
N LEU A 165 2.66 21.97 3.53
CA LEU A 165 3.70 22.23 2.54
C LEU A 165 3.13 22.74 1.20
N ILE A 166 1.80 22.69 1.02
CA ILE A 166 1.13 23.22 -0.17
C ILE A 166 0.65 24.64 0.09
N LYS A 167 0.95 25.55 -0.84
CA LYS A 167 0.55 26.97 -0.83
C LYS A 167 -0.40 27.23 -1.99
N ASN A 168 -1.11 28.36 -1.93
CA ASN A 168 -1.87 28.87 -3.07
C ASN A 168 -0.94 29.17 -4.24
N GLY A 169 -1.35 28.79 -5.44
CA GLY A 169 -0.57 28.95 -6.66
C GLY A 169 0.46 27.83 -6.91
N ASP A 170 0.60 26.86 -6.02
CA ASP A 170 1.52 25.75 -6.25
C ASP A 170 1.10 24.93 -7.48
N VAL A 171 2.12 24.44 -8.19
CA VAL A 171 1.99 23.41 -9.22
C VAL A 171 2.76 22.17 -8.74
N ILE A 172 2.04 21.09 -8.54
CA ILE A 172 2.55 19.86 -7.91
C ILE A 172 2.69 18.78 -8.97
N LEU A 173 3.85 18.10 -9.02
CA LEU A 173 4.02 16.90 -9.82
C LEU A 173 3.91 15.66 -8.93
N THR A 174 3.20 14.65 -9.40
CA THR A 174 3.11 13.34 -8.73
C THR A 174 3.34 12.20 -9.72
N HIS A 175 3.73 11.04 -9.20
CA HIS A 175 4.08 9.87 -9.99
C HIS A 175 3.45 8.62 -9.40
N CYS A 176 3.11 7.63 -10.23
CA CYS A 176 2.40 6.42 -9.85
C CYS A 176 1.01 6.72 -9.26
N ASN A 177 0.55 5.88 -8.35
CA ASN A 177 -0.66 6.11 -7.59
C ASN A 177 -0.42 5.83 -6.10
N ALA A 178 -0.42 6.88 -5.33
CA ALA A 178 -0.34 6.87 -3.87
C ALA A 178 -1.58 7.55 -3.25
N GLY A 179 -2.73 7.27 -3.83
CA GLY A 179 -4.04 7.78 -3.45
C GLY A 179 -4.91 6.76 -2.72
N ILE A 180 -6.22 6.98 -2.78
CA ILE A 180 -7.26 6.15 -2.17
C ILE A 180 -7.09 4.69 -2.59
N LEU A 181 -6.87 4.43 -3.87
CA LEU A 181 -6.70 3.09 -4.44
C LEU A 181 -5.43 2.35 -3.98
N ALA A 182 -4.51 3.03 -3.30
CA ALA A 182 -3.28 2.43 -2.77
C ALA A 182 -3.33 2.13 -1.26
N THR A 183 -4.42 2.50 -0.57
CA THR A 183 -4.59 2.41 0.89
C THR A 183 -6.00 1.96 1.23
N ALA A 184 -6.33 1.81 2.51
CA ALA A 184 -7.73 1.68 2.94
C ALA A 184 -8.39 3.05 3.24
N GLY A 185 -7.57 4.12 3.26
CA GLY A 185 -7.99 5.49 3.55
C GLY A 185 -7.93 6.41 2.32
N GLN A 186 -7.50 7.65 2.55
CA GLN A 186 -7.45 8.69 1.51
C GLN A 186 -6.11 8.70 0.73
N GLY A 187 -5.27 7.70 0.89
CA GLY A 187 -3.96 7.65 0.27
C GLY A 187 -2.85 8.25 1.13
N THR A 188 -1.67 8.36 0.55
CA THR A 188 -0.50 8.99 1.17
C THR A 188 -0.15 10.31 0.46
N ALA A 189 0.50 10.28 -0.69
CA ALA A 189 0.82 11.49 -1.44
C ALA A 189 -0.45 12.27 -1.87
N LEU A 190 -1.47 11.57 -2.38
CA LEU A 190 -2.70 12.23 -2.78
C LEU A 190 -3.56 12.68 -1.59
N SER A 191 -3.44 12.07 -0.41
CA SER A 191 -4.13 12.57 0.78
C SER A 191 -3.70 13.99 1.16
N ILE A 192 -2.43 14.34 0.90
CA ILE A 192 -1.90 15.68 1.09
C ILE A 192 -2.62 16.68 0.16
N ILE A 193 -2.81 16.29 -1.09
CA ILE A 193 -3.51 17.07 -2.12
C ILE A 193 -4.99 17.25 -1.74
N TYR A 194 -5.67 16.16 -1.33
CA TYR A 194 -7.07 16.21 -0.92
C TYR A 194 -7.28 17.09 0.32
N GLU A 195 -6.41 16.96 1.31
CA GLU A 195 -6.49 17.78 2.52
C GLU A 195 -6.20 19.27 2.22
N ALA A 196 -5.22 19.58 1.36
CA ALA A 196 -4.96 20.95 0.93
C ALA A 196 -6.16 21.57 0.21
N LYS A 197 -6.85 20.81 -0.65
CA LYS A 197 -8.09 21.26 -1.29
C LYS A 197 -9.19 21.49 -0.27
N LYS A 198 -9.37 20.59 0.68
CA LYS A 198 -10.36 20.74 1.77
C LYS A 198 -10.11 22.00 2.59
N GLN A 199 -8.84 22.42 2.74
CA GLN A 199 -8.44 23.69 3.38
C GLN A 199 -8.66 24.91 2.48
N GLY A 200 -9.26 24.77 1.30
CA GLY A 200 -9.55 25.86 0.39
C GLY A 200 -8.36 26.35 -0.44
N LYS A 201 -7.23 25.65 -0.43
CA LYS A 201 -6.05 26.02 -1.22
C LYS A 201 -6.29 25.83 -2.72
N ARG A 202 -5.78 26.75 -3.51
CA ARG A 202 -5.82 26.74 -4.98
C ARG A 202 -4.44 26.32 -5.50
N PHE A 203 -4.38 25.24 -6.23
CA PHE A 203 -3.16 24.63 -6.79
C PHE A 203 -3.52 23.77 -8.00
N LYS A 204 -2.52 23.37 -8.77
CA LYS A 204 -2.66 22.48 -9.92
C LYS A 204 -1.79 21.24 -9.73
N VAL A 205 -2.22 20.11 -10.29
CA VAL A 205 -1.47 18.84 -10.21
C VAL A 205 -1.12 18.37 -11.62
N TYR A 206 0.15 18.03 -11.83
CA TYR A 206 0.61 17.25 -12.96
C TYR A 206 0.79 15.80 -12.51
N ALA A 207 0.30 14.85 -13.28
CA ALA A 207 0.45 13.43 -12.99
C ALA A 207 1.16 12.75 -14.16
N ASP A 208 2.31 12.12 -13.89
CA ASP A 208 2.96 11.25 -14.86
C ASP A 208 2.09 10.04 -15.17
N GLU A 209 2.04 9.59 -16.43
CA GLU A 209 1.28 8.40 -16.82
C GLU A 209 1.78 7.12 -16.13
N THR A 210 3.04 7.07 -15.79
CA THR A 210 3.73 6.00 -15.04
C THR A 210 3.79 4.69 -15.81
N ARG A 211 4.65 4.63 -16.82
CA ARG A 211 4.96 3.39 -17.51
C ARG A 211 5.61 2.36 -16.56
N PRO A 212 5.49 1.02 -16.82
CA PRO A 212 4.73 0.40 -17.91
C PRO A 212 3.26 0.17 -17.59
N LEU A 213 2.83 0.17 -16.30
CA LEU A 213 1.47 -0.23 -15.88
C LEU A 213 0.46 0.92 -15.83
N MET A 214 0.89 2.13 -16.15
CA MET A 214 0.01 3.29 -16.34
C MET A 214 -0.80 3.67 -15.08
N GLN A 215 -0.22 3.50 -13.86
CA GLN A 215 -0.94 3.81 -12.63
C GLN A 215 -1.28 5.32 -12.51
N GLY A 216 -0.42 6.18 -13.05
CA GLY A 216 -0.70 7.61 -13.06
C GLY A 216 -1.89 7.97 -13.94
N SER A 217 -1.90 7.52 -15.19
CA SER A 217 -3.00 7.81 -16.12
C SER A 217 -4.28 7.08 -15.73
N ARG A 218 -4.20 5.80 -15.36
CA ARG A 218 -5.39 4.98 -15.11
C ARG A 218 -6.02 5.21 -13.75
N LEU A 219 -5.23 5.43 -12.73
CA LEU A 219 -5.69 5.44 -11.34
C LEU A 219 -5.59 6.84 -10.73
N THR A 220 -4.43 7.50 -10.81
CA THR A 220 -4.23 8.83 -10.21
C THR A 220 -5.10 9.88 -10.87
N MET A 221 -5.13 9.92 -12.19
CA MET A 221 -6.02 10.86 -12.89
C MET A 221 -7.48 10.60 -12.57
N TRP A 222 -7.91 9.32 -12.57
CA TRP A 222 -9.28 8.98 -12.18
C TRP A 222 -9.61 9.48 -10.77
N GLU A 223 -8.75 9.25 -9.77
CA GLU A 223 -8.96 9.74 -8.40
C GLU A 223 -9.00 11.27 -8.31
N LEU A 224 -8.08 11.96 -9.00
CA LEU A 224 -8.01 13.41 -8.99
C LEU A 224 -9.27 14.04 -9.61
N MET A 225 -9.77 13.47 -10.72
CA MET A 225 -11.01 13.91 -11.38
C MET A 225 -12.24 13.66 -10.49
N GLU A 226 -12.38 12.48 -9.89
CA GLU A 226 -13.46 12.16 -8.94
C GLU A 226 -13.49 13.14 -7.74
N ASN A 227 -12.31 13.61 -7.33
CA ASN A 227 -12.17 14.59 -6.24
C ASN A 227 -12.16 16.05 -6.76
N ARG A 228 -12.44 16.29 -8.05
CA ARG A 228 -12.51 17.62 -8.69
C ARG A 228 -11.22 18.43 -8.48
N ILE A 229 -10.05 17.79 -8.52
CA ILE A 229 -8.75 18.44 -8.50
C ILE A 229 -8.41 18.92 -9.92
N ASP A 230 -7.88 20.15 -10.06
CA ASP A 230 -7.33 20.64 -11.33
C ASP A 230 -6.05 19.85 -11.64
N ALA A 231 -6.14 18.89 -12.56
CA ALA A 231 -5.08 17.93 -12.85
C ALA A 231 -4.81 17.80 -14.35
N ILE A 232 -3.55 17.63 -14.69
CA ILE A 232 -3.06 17.46 -16.06
C ILE A 232 -2.25 16.17 -16.13
N LEU A 233 -2.62 15.28 -17.06
CA LEU A 233 -1.86 14.09 -17.39
C LEU A 233 -0.69 14.43 -18.31
N ILE A 234 0.48 13.87 -18.04
CA ILE A 234 1.66 13.97 -18.90
C ILE A 234 2.31 12.60 -19.10
N CYS A 235 3.09 12.43 -20.18
CA CYS A 235 3.99 11.29 -20.32
C CYS A 235 5.16 11.43 -19.34
N ASP A 236 5.77 10.31 -18.94
CA ASP A 236 6.85 10.31 -17.96
C ASP A 236 8.06 11.15 -18.39
N ASP A 237 8.37 11.17 -19.68
CA ASP A 237 9.47 11.97 -20.28
C ASP A 237 9.18 13.47 -20.34
N MET A 238 7.95 13.90 -20.13
CA MET A 238 7.56 15.32 -20.11
C MET A 238 7.82 16.01 -18.76
N ALA A 239 8.19 15.27 -17.71
CA ALA A 239 8.38 15.81 -16.36
C ALA A 239 9.37 16.97 -16.32
N ALA A 240 10.54 16.83 -16.97
CA ALA A 240 11.55 17.91 -17.05
C ALA A 240 11.00 19.18 -17.72
N SER A 241 10.26 19.02 -18.81
CA SER A 241 9.61 20.13 -19.51
C SER A 241 8.54 20.80 -18.65
N ALA A 242 7.75 20.00 -17.92
CA ALA A 242 6.72 20.52 -17.01
C ALA A 242 7.34 21.32 -15.86
N ILE A 243 8.43 20.85 -15.28
CA ILE A 243 9.15 21.58 -14.22
C ILE A 243 9.65 22.91 -14.76
N LYS A 244 10.33 22.92 -15.90
CA LYS A 244 10.92 24.11 -16.49
C LYS A 244 9.91 25.12 -17.01
N ASN A 245 8.87 24.65 -17.72
CA ASN A 245 8.02 25.51 -18.55
C ASN A 245 6.60 25.71 -17.98
N LYS A 246 6.16 24.88 -17.03
CA LYS A 246 4.82 24.95 -16.42
C LYS A 246 4.85 25.32 -14.95
N GLY A 247 6.03 25.65 -14.41
CA GLY A 247 6.21 26.19 -13.08
C GLY A 247 5.92 25.18 -11.97
N VAL A 248 6.25 23.89 -12.17
CA VAL A 248 6.15 22.91 -11.09
C VAL A 248 7.00 23.36 -9.91
N THR A 249 6.38 23.52 -8.73
CA THR A 249 6.99 24.06 -7.53
C THR A 249 7.46 22.98 -6.56
N LYS A 250 6.95 21.76 -6.67
CA LYS A 250 7.31 20.61 -5.82
C LYS A 250 6.86 19.30 -6.41
N ILE A 251 7.52 18.22 -5.97
CA ILE A 251 7.15 16.86 -6.31
C ILE A 251 6.72 16.14 -5.03
N ILE A 252 5.59 15.43 -5.06
CA ILE A 252 5.08 14.65 -3.93
C ILE A 252 4.72 13.26 -4.43
N VAL A 253 5.40 12.22 -3.92
CA VAL A 253 5.20 10.82 -4.31
C VAL A 253 5.03 9.92 -3.09
N GLY A 254 4.58 8.69 -3.30
CA GLY A 254 4.55 7.65 -2.27
C GLY A 254 5.89 6.96 -2.08
N ALA A 255 5.88 5.86 -1.31
CA ALA A 255 6.97 4.88 -1.25
C ALA A 255 6.42 3.48 -1.05
N ASP A 256 7.10 2.49 -1.65
CA ASP A 256 6.85 1.06 -1.42
C ASP A 256 7.71 0.51 -0.27
N ARG A 257 8.91 1.09 -0.04
CA ARG A 257 9.79 0.77 1.09
C ARG A 257 10.74 1.93 1.37
N ILE A 258 11.01 2.20 2.64
CA ILE A 258 11.97 3.20 3.09
C ILE A 258 12.98 2.51 4.01
N ALA A 259 14.28 2.61 3.71
CA ALA A 259 15.35 2.11 4.55
C ALA A 259 15.62 3.03 5.75
N ARG A 260 16.38 2.55 6.73
CA ARG A 260 16.81 3.35 7.91
C ARG A 260 17.60 4.60 7.55
N SER A 261 18.34 4.56 6.46
CA SER A 261 19.05 5.72 5.91
C SER A 261 18.12 6.86 5.46
N GLY A 262 16.84 6.53 5.18
CA GLY A 262 15.88 7.40 4.52
C GLY A 262 15.87 7.25 2.99
N ASP A 263 16.70 6.35 2.43
CA ASP A 263 16.60 5.98 1.01
C ASP A 263 15.25 5.30 0.77
N ALA A 264 14.61 5.63 -0.34
CA ALA A 264 13.23 5.19 -0.59
C ALA A 264 13.08 4.51 -1.93
N ALA A 265 12.58 3.27 -1.91
CA ALA A 265 12.12 2.59 -3.11
C ALA A 265 10.68 2.99 -3.44
N ASN A 266 10.45 3.40 -4.67
CA ASN A 266 9.11 3.69 -5.19
C ASN A 266 9.04 3.27 -6.66
N LYS A 267 7.88 3.41 -7.27
CA LYS A 267 7.63 3.07 -8.67
C LYS A 267 8.74 3.61 -9.57
N ILE A 268 9.21 2.74 -10.50
CA ILE A 268 10.25 3.09 -11.48
C ILE A 268 9.95 4.46 -12.11
N GLY A 269 10.99 5.31 -12.23
CA GLY A 269 10.90 6.71 -12.66
C GLY A 269 11.03 7.71 -11.51
N THR A 270 10.79 7.29 -10.28
CA THR A 270 10.85 8.17 -9.08
C THR A 270 12.25 8.74 -8.84
N TYR A 271 13.30 7.95 -9.05
CA TYR A 271 14.69 8.40 -8.93
C TYR A 271 15.02 9.51 -9.95
N GLY A 272 14.58 9.33 -11.19
CA GLY A 272 14.74 10.36 -12.24
C GLY A 272 14.06 11.68 -11.84
N LEU A 273 12.84 11.62 -11.29
CA LEU A 273 12.13 12.80 -10.80
C LEU A 273 12.87 13.50 -9.64
N ALA A 274 13.48 12.75 -8.74
CA ALA A 274 14.24 13.30 -7.63
C ALA A 274 15.51 14.02 -8.10
N ILE A 275 16.19 13.50 -9.15
CA ILE A 275 17.32 14.17 -9.82
C ILE A 275 16.84 15.47 -10.49
N LEU A 276 15.73 15.44 -11.21
CA LEU A 276 15.15 16.63 -11.83
C LEU A 276 14.78 17.69 -10.78
N ALA A 277 14.16 17.27 -9.67
CA ALA A 277 13.83 18.17 -8.58
C ALA A 277 15.09 18.86 -8.02
N LYS A 278 16.13 18.08 -7.78
CA LYS A 278 17.41 18.60 -7.29
C LYS A 278 18.04 19.59 -8.27
N HIS A 279 18.06 19.25 -9.58
CA HIS A 279 18.62 20.10 -10.63
C HIS A 279 17.90 21.46 -10.74
N HIS A 280 16.56 21.42 -10.62
CA HIS A 280 15.72 22.63 -10.70
C HIS A 280 15.52 23.36 -9.35
N GLY A 281 16.13 22.88 -8.27
CA GLY A 281 16.04 23.51 -6.95
C GLY A 281 14.64 23.46 -6.31
N ILE A 282 13.76 22.53 -6.74
CA ILE A 282 12.44 22.34 -6.16
C ILE A 282 12.43 21.18 -5.15
N PRO A 283 11.60 21.24 -4.09
CA PRO A 283 11.54 20.19 -3.09
C PRO A 283 10.90 18.91 -3.63
N PHE A 284 11.48 17.77 -3.21
CA PHE A 284 11.01 16.43 -3.47
C PHE A 284 10.60 15.75 -2.16
N TYR A 285 9.33 15.38 -2.04
CA TYR A 285 8.73 14.82 -0.83
C TYR A 285 8.27 13.38 -1.03
N ILE A 286 8.57 12.55 -0.03
CA ILE A 286 8.05 11.18 0.07
C ILE A 286 6.94 11.17 1.14
N ALA A 287 5.77 10.62 0.81
CA ALA A 287 4.65 10.47 1.74
C ALA A 287 4.29 8.99 1.90
N ALA A 288 4.50 8.44 3.09
CA ALA A 288 4.24 7.03 3.39
C ALA A 288 3.93 6.83 4.88
N PRO A 289 3.13 5.81 5.26
CA PRO A 289 2.93 5.47 6.66
C PRO A 289 4.23 4.92 7.28
N SER A 290 4.39 5.06 8.59
CA SER A 290 5.59 4.56 9.29
C SER A 290 5.77 3.03 9.17
N SER A 291 4.72 2.29 8.83
CA SER A 291 4.79 0.85 8.52
C SER A 291 5.52 0.52 7.21
N THR A 292 5.76 1.51 6.36
CA THR A 292 6.57 1.38 5.12
C THR A 292 8.07 1.52 5.40
N ILE A 293 8.44 2.00 6.60
CA ILE A 293 9.84 2.11 7.02
C ILE A 293 10.31 0.72 7.48
N ASP A 294 11.23 0.14 6.72
CA ASP A 294 11.86 -1.13 7.06
C ASP A 294 13.11 -0.91 7.90
N ARG A 295 12.98 -1.12 9.21
CA ARG A 295 14.09 -0.92 10.15
C ARG A 295 15.17 -2.00 10.08
N ASN A 296 14.94 -3.10 9.37
CA ASN A 296 15.91 -4.17 9.17
C ASN A 296 16.87 -3.87 8.02
N ILE A 297 16.51 -2.96 7.12
CA ILE A 297 17.31 -2.54 5.97
C ILE A 297 18.06 -1.25 6.30
N LYS A 298 19.40 -1.29 6.18
CA LYS A 298 20.24 -0.16 6.57
C LYS A 298 20.25 0.94 5.51
N SER A 299 20.38 0.58 4.24
CA SER A 299 20.52 1.50 3.10
C SER A 299 19.63 1.09 1.93
N GLY A 300 19.54 1.96 0.94
CA GLY A 300 18.79 1.70 -0.30
C GLY A 300 19.37 0.55 -1.11
N GLU A 301 20.67 0.28 -1.02
CA GLU A 301 21.34 -0.83 -1.71
C GLU A 301 20.83 -2.20 -1.26
N ASP A 302 20.37 -2.29 -0.02
CA ASP A 302 19.84 -3.52 0.55
C ASP A 302 18.36 -3.77 0.19
N ILE A 303 17.69 -2.83 -0.48
CA ILE A 303 16.28 -2.97 -0.84
C ILE A 303 16.13 -3.91 -2.03
N PRO A 304 15.44 -5.06 -1.87
CA PRO A 304 15.21 -5.97 -2.99
C PRO A 304 14.24 -5.34 -4.00
N ILE A 305 14.66 -5.27 -5.27
CA ILE A 305 13.84 -4.75 -6.36
C ILE A 305 13.20 -5.90 -7.13
N GLU A 306 11.88 -5.82 -7.30
CA GLU A 306 11.09 -6.79 -8.05
C GLU A 306 11.33 -6.60 -9.55
N GLU A 307 11.85 -7.63 -10.24
CA GLU A 307 11.87 -7.71 -11.69
C GLU A 307 10.53 -8.26 -12.20
N ARG A 308 9.98 -7.61 -13.21
CA ARG A 308 8.67 -7.94 -13.75
C ARG A 308 8.76 -8.44 -15.19
N SER A 309 7.66 -9.05 -15.65
CA SER A 309 7.60 -9.59 -17.01
C SER A 309 7.87 -8.52 -18.07
N GLY A 310 8.73 -8.82 -19.01
CA GLY A 310 9.01 -7.95 -20.18
C GLY A 310 7.77 -7.68 -21.04
N LYS A 311 6.73 -8.52 -20.94
CA LYS A 311 5.46 -8.28 -21.61
C LYS A 311 4.81 -6.96 -21.20
N GLU A 312 5.04 -6.46 -19.99
CA GLU A 312 4.48 -5.17 -19.55
C GLU A 312 5.06 -3.99 -20.33
N ILE A 313 6.29 -4.12 -20.86
CA ILE A 313 6.92 -3.09 -21.72
C ILE A 313 6.57 -3.33 -23.19
N ILE A 314 6.61 -4.59 -23.64
CA ILE A 314 6.31 -4.96 -25.03
C ILE A 314 4.87 -4.60 -25.43
N TYR A 315 3.95 -4.63 -24.44
CA TYR A 315 2.54 -4.31 -24.66
C TYR A 315 2.13 -3.04 -23.90
N THR A 316 1.20 -2.30 -24.49
CA THR A 316 0.42 -1.26 -23.81
C THR A 316 -1.05 -1.67 -23.87
N GLY A 317 -1.59 -2.10 -22.72
CA GLY A 317 -2.87 -2.81 -22.69
C GLY A 317 -2.78 -4.13 -23.50
N SER A 318 -3.64 -4.28 -24.49
CA SER A 318 -3.63 -5.43 -25.41
C SER A 318 -2.80 -5.21 -26.68
N ARG A 319 -2.33 -3.96 -26.92
CA ARG A 319 -1.60 -3.61 -28.15
C ARG A 319 -0.09 -3.89 -27.99
N GLN A 320 0.47 -4.66 -28.89
CA GLN A 320 1.91 -4.83 -29.01
C GLN A 320 2.55 -3.53 -29.53
N THR A 321 3.61 -3.04 -28.86
CA THR A 321 4.32 -1.79 -29.19
C THR A 321 5.81 -1.99 -29.46
N ALA A 322 6.36 -3.19 -29.16
CA ALA A 322 7.72 -3.56 -29.46
C ALA A 322 7.78 -4.97 -30.05
N PRO A 323 8.86 -5.35 -30.77
CA PRO A 323 9.04 -6.72 -31.28
C PRO A 323 9.01 -7.75 -30.11
N LEU A 324 8.40 -8.92 -30.35
CA LEU A 324 8.22 -9.95 -29.30
C LEU A 324 9.56 -10.44 -28.70
N ASN A 325 10.62 -10.47 -29.52
CA ASN A 325 11.93 -10.96 -29.11
C ASN A 325 12.84 -9.85 -28.53
N SER A 326 12.29 -8.68 -28.23
CA SER A 326 13.06 -7.60 -27.61
C SER A 326 13.58 -8.03 -26.24
N LYS A 327 14.89 -7.79 -26.00
CA LYS A 327 15.44 -7.88 -24.65
C LYS A 327 14.86 -6.72 -23.83
N VAL A 328 14.39 -7.00 -22.64
CA VAL A 328 13.67 -6.03 -21.79
C VAL A 328 14.31 -5.98 -20.41
N TYR A 329 14.49 -4.78 -19.88
CA TYR A 329 14.80 -4.50 -18.49
C TYR A 329 13.57 -3.85 -17.87
N ASN A 330 12.95 -4.50 -16.86
CA ASN A 330 11.67 -4.07 -16.29
C ASN A 330 11.65 -4.17 -14.76
N PRO A 331 12.47 -3.40 -14.04
CA PRO A 331 12.36 -3.29 -12.60
C PRO A 331 11.06 -2.55 -12.23
N ALA A 332 10.36 -3.05 -11.21
CA ALA A 332 9.12 -2.43 -10.75
C ALA A 332 9.34 -1.09 -10.05
N PHE A 333 10.50 -0.92 -9.43
CA PHE A 333 10.86 0.19 -8.55
C PHE A 333 12.27 0.66 -8.85
N ASP A 334 12.57 1.91 -8.48
CA ASP A 334 13.92 2.43 -8.33
C ASP A 334 14.13 2.96 -6.92
N VAL A 335 15.39 3.11 -6.52
CA VAL A 335 15.75 3.61 -5.19
C VAL A 335 16.22 5.05 -5.31
N THR A 336 15.53 5.95 -4.62
CA THR A 336 15.91 7.35 -4.49
C THR A 336 16.80 7.51 -3.25
N PRO A 337 18.07 7.92 -3.40
CA PRO A 337 18.95 8.24 -2.28
C PRO A 337 18.36 9.36 -1.41
N HIS A 338 18.47 9.22 -0.10
CA HIS A 338 17.97 10.22 0.85
C HIS A 338 18.52 11.63 0.60
N SER A 339 19.71 11.77 0.03
CA SER A 339 20.31 13.06 -0.31
C SER A 339 19.52 13.88 -1.34
N LEU A 340 18.63 13.23 -2.10
CA LEU A 340 17.72 13.86 -3.07
C LEU A 340 16.33 14.13 -2.48
N ILE A 341 16.02 13.64 -1.25
CA ILE A 341 14.73 13.77 -0.60
C ILE A 341 14.77 14.97 0.33
N SER A 342 13.83 15.89 0.17
CA SER A 342 13.72 17.09 1.04
C SER A 342 13.14 16.73 2.41
N ALA A 343 12.05 15.93 2.42
CA ALA A 343 11.46 15.41 3.64
C ALA A 343 10.64 14.15 3.39
N ILE A 344 10.49 13.35 4.45
CA ILE A 344 9.57 12.22 4.53
C ILE A 344 8.38 12.61 5.40
N ILE A 345 7.18 12.43 4.88
CA ILE A 345 5.90 12.79 5.51
C ILE A 345 5.23 11.50 5.96
N THR A 346 4.99 11.37 7.26
CA THR A 346 4.30 10.22 7.85
C THR A 346 3.10 10.68 8.66
N GLU A 347 2.33 9.74 9.20
CA GLU A 347 1.27 10.04 10.16
C GLU A 347 1.77 10.70 11.44
N LYS A 348 3.06 10.56 11.76
CA LYS A 348 3.70 11.13 12.96
C LYS A 348 4.22 12.54 12.74
N GLY A 349 4.38 12.98 11.49
CA GLY A 349 4.87 14.31 11.17
C GLY A 349 5.64 14.41 9.86
N VAL A 350 6.23 15.57 9.63
CA VAL A 350 7.14 15.89 8.51
C VAL A 350 8.56 15.84 9.03
N TYR A 351 9.38 15.00 8.45
CA TYR A 351 10.77 14.79 8.86
C TYR A 351 11.70 15.20 7.73
N GLU A 352 12.39 16.33 7.92
CA GLU A 352 13.54 16.65 7.06
C GLU A 352 14.54 15.51 7.12
N ILE A 353 15.16 15.19 6.01
CA ILE A 353 16.01 14.01 5.88
C ILE A 353 17.16 13.96 6.91
N LYS A 354 17.71 15.10 7.28
CA LYS A 354 18.76 15.20 8.31
C LYS A 354 18.29 14.76 9.70
N ARG A 355 16.97 14.94 9.99
CA ARG A 355 16.33 14.54 11.25
C ARG A 355 15.80 13.12 11.21
N PHE A 356 15.36 12.65 10.04
CA PHE A 356 14.80 11.30 9.85
C PHE A 356 15.79 10.21 10.28
N ARG A 357 17.08 10.36 10.03
CA ARG A 357 18.13 9.39 10.39
C ARG A 357 18.32 9.20 11.89
N ARG A 358 17.68 10.03 12.73
CA ARG A 358 17.76 9.97 14.21
C ARG A 358 16.51 9.33 14.86
N ILE A 359 15.52 8.91 14.07
CA ILE A 359 14.27 8.28 14.49
C ILE A 359 14.33 6.76 14.24
#